data_751799402a9087201e485c14b4516416
#
_entry.id   751799402a9087201e485c14b4516416
#
_cell.length_a   1.000
_cell.length_b   1.000
_cell.length_c   1.000
_cell.angle_alpha   90.00
_cell.angle_beta   90.00
_cell.angle_gamma   90.00
#
_symmetry.space_group_name_H-M   'P 1'
#
loop_
_entity.id
_entity.type
_entity.pdbx_description
1 polymer ?
#
loop_
_entity_poly.entity_id
_entity_poly.type
_entity_poly.pdbx_seq_one_letter_code
_entity_poly.pdbx_strand_id
1 'polypeptide(L)'
;MAEPVQSSRPAVKVFVATTVMLTFISFWRASAIVLADLASSAYYAGGDAEKVIGKSAPWFILAVMLFSYAVRALYIESSSMFVRGGVYRVVKEAMGSGLAKFSVSALLFDYVLTGPISAVSAGQYLAGFIKDMGVYMHRPLHFSDDHFAAGLAVIVVAYFWWKNTQGMHESSQKALQIMVITTVMVVILIIWCTITVLRAPVQLPPSPLHAGVIPLNKESLGWLNGTWFGHITWIILFVGFGHSVLAMSGEETLAQVNREIEHPKLKNLEKTGLVIFV
;
A
#
# COMPACT_ATOMS: atom_id res chain seq x y z
N MET A 1 38.75 38.00 42.06
CA MET A 1 38.53 37.89 40.61
C MET A 1 38.43 36.41 40.28
N ALA A 2 37.22 35.92 40.00
CA ALA A 2 37.01 34.55 39.67
C ALA A 2 36.55 34.54 38.17
N GLU A 3 37.31 33.83 37.31
CA GLU A 3 36.99 33.64 35.91
C GLU A 3 35.75 32.75 35.73
N PRO A 4 34.89 33.04 34.77
CA PRO A 4 33.74 32.18 34.49
C PRO A 4 34.19 30.97 33.69
N VAL A 5 33.96 29.77 34.22
CA VAL A 5 34.11 28.49 33.50
C VAL A 5 33.06 28.41 32.39
N GLN A 6 33.50 28.57 31.16
CA GLN A 6 32.69 28.41 29.97
C GLN A 6 32.47 26.90 29.70
N SER A 7 31.26 26.42 30.01
CA SER A 7 30.83 25.05 29.65
C SER A 7 30.43 24.95 28.18
N SER A 8 31.35 24.59 27.32
CA SER A 8 31.17 24.51 25.86
C SER A 8 30.70 23.13 25.34
N ARG A 9 30.03 22.30 26.18
CA ARG A 9 29.75 20.90 25.82
C ARG A 9 28.34 20.51 25.39
N PRO A 10 27.25 21.28 25.49
CA PRO A 10 25.94 20.81 25.02
C PRO A 10 25.71 21.01 23.51
N ALA A 11 26.30 22.03 22.88
CA ALA A 11 26.06 22.35 21.47
C ALA A 11 26.56 21.29 20.48
N VAL A 12 27.69 20.66 20.76
CA VAL A 12 28.28 19.62 19.87
C VAL A 12 27.46 18.33 19.89
N LYS A 13 26.93 17.92 21.02
CA LYS A 13 26.10 16.73 21.13
C LYS A 13 24.72 16.91 20.44
N VAL A 14 24.14 18.11 20.52
CA VAL A 14 22.87 18.44 19.83
C VAL A 14 23.10 18.50 18.32
N PHE A 15 24.22 19.02 17.85
CA PHE A 15 24.54 19.08 16.43
C PHE A 15 24.76 17.68 15.81
N VAL A 16 25.44 16.78 16.50
CA VAL A 16 25.63 15.40 16.04
C VAL A 16 24.31 14.63 16.02
N ALA A 17 23.48 14.77 17.05
CA ALA A 17 22.16 14.12 17.09
C ALA A 17 21.24 14.64 15.98
N THR A 18 21.21 15.95 15.69
CA THR A 18 20.43 16.52 14.58
C THR A 18 20.98 16.11 13.22
N THR A 19 22.26 15.95 13.04
CA THR A 19 22.86 15.53 11.76
C THR A 19 22.58 14.06 11.45
N VAL A 20 22.60 13.19 12.44
CA VAL A 20 22.24 11.76 12.28
C VAL A 20 20.73 11.59 11.97
N MET A 21 19.86 12.48 12.46
CA MET A 21 18.43 12.47 12.18
C MET A 21 18.04 13.11 10.82
N LEU A 22 18.96 13.73 10.09
CA LEU A 22 18.68 14.47 8.85
C LEU A 22 19.34 13.80 7.61
N THR A 23 19.41 12.49 7.57
CA THR A 23 19.78 11.79 6.34
C THR A 23 18.58 11.79 5.40
N PHE A 24 18.56 12.75 4.48
CA PHE A 24 17.57 12.80 3.41
C PHE A 24 17.78 11.66 2.42
N ILE A 25 16.66 11.14 1.89
CA ILE A 25 16.64 10.04 0.93
C ILE A 25 16.32 10.56 -0.47
N SER A 26 16.90 9.91 -1.50
CA SER A 26 16.59 10.22 -2.89
C SER A 26 15.14 9.88 -3.25
N PHE A 27 14.61 10.50 -4.30
CA PHE A 27 13.24 10.23 -4.76
C PHE A 27 13.03 8.74 -5.15
N TRP A 28 14.05 8.02 -5.61
CA TRP A 28 13.96 6.59 -5.87
C TRP A 28 13.73 5.76 -4.60
N ARG A 29 14.42 6.10 -3.52
CA ARG A 29 14.21 5.44 -2.21
C ARG A 29 12.87 5.83 -1.61
N ALA A 30 12.46 7.07 -1.79
CA ALA A 30 11.13 7.54 -1.39
C ALA A 30 10.03 6.79 -2.15
N SER A 31 10.17 6.64 -3.47
CA SER A 31 9.25 5.83 -4.28
C SER A 31 9.20 4.38 -3.81
N ALA A 32 10.36 3.80 -3.48
CA ALA A 32 10.43 2.43 -3.01
C ALA A 32 9.72 2.23 -1.67
N ILE A 33 9.80 3.20 -0.75
CA ILE A 33 9.07 3.14 0.52
C ILE A 33 7.56 3.18 0.28
N VAL A 34 7.10 4.11 -0.57
CA VAL A 34 5.67 4.22 -0.89
C VAL A 34 5.17 2.98 -1.64
N LEU A 35 5.94 2.48 -2.62
CA LEU A 35 5.57 1.26 -3.35
C LEU A 35 5.65 0.00 -2.48
N ALA A 36 6.48 -0.05 -1.46
CA ALA A 36 6.47 -1.18 -0.53
C ALA A 36 5.14 -1.31 0.22
N ASP A 37 4.44 -0.20 0.42
CA ASP A 37 3.11 -0.15 1.01
C ASP A 37 2.03 -0.34 -0.07
N LEU A 38 1.96 0.57 -1.04
CA LEU A 38 0.94 0.57 -2.10
C LEU A 38 0.96 -0.70 -2.96
N ALA A 39 2.12 -1.15 -3.42
CA ALA A 39 2.20 -2.31 -4.31
C ALA A 39 1.83 -3.62 -3.62
N SER A 40 1.97 -3.71 -2.29
CA SER A 40 1.55 -4.90 -1.55
C SER A 40 0.04 -5.14 -1.69
N SER A 41 -0.77 -4.10 -1.58
CA SER A 41 -2.23 -4.19 -1.72
C SER A 41 -2.65 -4.56 -3.15
N ALA A 42 -1.93 -4.13 -4.17
CA ALA A 42 -2.23 -4.48 -5.57
C ALA A 42 -2.20 -6.00 -5.83
N TYR A 43 -1.37 -6.76 -5.11
CA TYR A 43 -1.28 -8.22 -5.29
C TYR A 43 -2.44 -9.01 -4.69
N TYR A 44 -3.09 -8.53 -3.64
CA TYR A 44 -4.21 -9.26 -3.03
C TYR A 44 -5.56 -8.57 -3.24
N ALA A 45 -5.59 -7.25 -3.46
CA ALA A 45 -6.84 -6.50 -3.65
C ALA A 45 -7.66 -7.01 -4.84
N GLY A 46 -7.00 -7.44 -5.92
CA GLY A 46 -7.67 -8.01 -7.09
C GLY A 46 -8.45 -9.28 -6.75
N GLY A 47 -7.83 -10.21 -6.05
CA GLY A 47 -8.46 -11.46 -5.63
C GLY A 47 -9.57 -11.23 -4.60
N ASP A 48 -9.39 -10.31 -3.68
CA ASP A 48 -10.40 -10.00 -2.68
C ASP A 48 -11.60 -9.26 -3.28
N ALA A 49 -11.37 -8.33 -4.20
CA ALA A 49 -12.44 -7.71 -4.97
C ALA A 49 -13.21 -8.75 -5.81
N GLU A 50 -12.52 -9.69 -6.47
CA GLU A 50 -13.17 -10.74 -7.26
C GLU A 50 -14.04 -11.66 -6.41
N LYS A 51 -13.64 -12.01 -5.19
CA LYS A 51 -14.48 -12.79 -4.26
C LYS A 51 -15.81 -12.10 -3.96
N VAL A 52 -15.82 -10.77 -3.92
CA VAL A 52 -16.98 -9.94 -3.55
C VAL A 52 -17.85 -9.59 -4.76
N ILE A 53 -17.26 -9.07 -5.82
CA ILE A 53 -17.93 -8.52 -7.00
C ILE A 53 -17.78 -9.40 -8.25
N GLY A 54 -17.13 -10.55 -8.10
CA GLY A 54 -16.98 -11.51 -9.18
C GLY A 54 -16.12 -10.99 -10.32
N LYS A 55 -16.35 -11.53 -11.52
CA LYS A 55 -15.55 -11.25 -12.72
C LYS A 55 -15.56 -9.79 -13.20
N SER A 56 -16.41 -8.93 -12.60
CA SER A 56 -16.43 -7.49 -12.87
C SER A 56 -15.36 -6.71 -12.10
N ALA A 57 -14.65 -7.32 -11.15
CA ALA A 57 -13.62 -6.69 -10.31
C ALA A 57 -12.59 -5.85 -11.08
N PRO A 58 -12.08 -6.26 -12.26
CA PRO A 58 -11.08 -5.47 -13.00
C PRO A 58 -11.56 -4.05 -13.34
N TRP A 59 -12.85 -3.86 -13.62
CA TRP A 59 -13.41 -2.53 -13.91
C TRP A 59 -13.41 -1.62 -12.69
N PHE A 60 -13.71 -2.16 -11.52
CA PHE A 60 -13.69 -1.41 -10.27
C PHE A 60 -12.27 -1.05 -9.87
N ILE A 61 -11.32 -1.98 -10.00
CA ILE A 61 -9.91 -1.70 -9.73
C ILE A 61 -9.39 -0.63 -10.69
N LEU A 62 -9.71 -0.71 -11.97
CA LEU A 62 -9.34 0.32 -12.93
C LEU A 62 -9.90 1.69 -12.53
N ALA A 63 -11.17 1.75 -12.12
CA ALA A 63 -11.79 3.00 -11.66
C ALA A 63 -11.09 3.56 -10.41
N VAL A 64 -10.75 2.70 -9.44
CA VAL A 64 -9.99 3.09 -8.24
C VAL A 64 -8.59 3.58 -8.61
N MET A 65 -7.87 2.90 -9.49
CA MET A 65 -6.54 3.31 -9.92
C MET A 65 -6.54 4.65 -10.68
N LEU A 66 -7.59 4.92 -11.46
CA LEU A 66 -7.80 6.24 -12.08
C LEU A 66 -8.11 7.32 -11.04
N PHE A 67 -8.91 6.97 -10.03
CA PHE A 67 -9.21 7.87 -8.91
C PHE A 67 -7.97 8.16 -8.06
N SER A 68 -7.10 7.19 -7.85
CA SER A 68 -5.81 7.28 -7.19
C SER A 68 -4.94 8.41 -7.75
N TYR A 69 -5.01 8.69 -9.05
CA TYR A 69 -4.33 9.83 -9.65
C TYR A 69 -4.74 11.17 -9.01
N ALA A 70 -6.03 11.36 -8.77
CA ALA A 70 -6.55 12.58 -8.14
C ALA A 70 -6.14 12.66 -6.65
N VAL A 71 -6.19 11.54 -5.94
CA VAL A 71 -5.77 11.45 -4.53
C VAL A 71 -4.29 11.80 -4.38
N ARG A 72 -3.45 11.28 -5.26
CA ARG A 72 -2.02 11.60 -5.29
C ARG A 72 -1.77 13.09 -5.54
N ALA A 73 -2.49 13.71 -6.47
CA ALA A 73 -2.37 15.15 -6.73
C ALA A 73 -2.69 15.96 -5.46
N LEU A 74 -3.73 15.58 -4.72
CA LEU A 74 -4.07 16.20 -3.43
C LEU A 74 -2.96 16.01 -2.38
N TYR A 75 -2.32 14.85 -2.29
CA TYR A 75 -1.20 14.63 -1.37
C TYR A 75 0.02 15.49 -1.72
N ILE A 76 0.34 15.64 -3.00
CA ILE A 76 1.45 16.51 -3.45
C ILE A 76 1.13 17.97 -3.13
N GLU A 77 -0.07 18.45 -3.45
CA GLU A 77 -0.51 19.80 -3.18
C GLU A 77 -0.52 20.10 -1.68
N SER A 78 -1.10 19.24 -0.87
CA SER A 78 -1.12 19.38 0.59
C SER A 78 0.28 19.39 1.20
N SER A 79 1.20 18.60 0.65
CA SER A 79 2.60 18.58 1.07
C SER A 79 3.35 19.86 0.72
N SER A 80 2.91 20.60 -0.30
CA SER A 80 3.45 21.92 -0.63
C SER A 80 3.03 22.98 0.38
N MET A 81 1.82 22.87 0.92
CA MET A 81 1.27 23.81 1.91
C MET A 81 1.77 23.54 3.33
N PHE A 82 1.98 22.26 3.68
CA PHE A 82 2.33 21.84 5.03
C PHE A 82 3.63 21.03 5.04
N VAL A 83 4.74 21.67 5.36
CA VAL A 83 6.08 21.04 5.40
C VAL A 83 6.18 19.94 6.47
N ARG A 84 5.35 19.99 7.53
CA ARG A 84 5.32 19.01 8.63
C ARG A 84 3.88 18.76 9.08
N GLY A 85 3.58 17.52 9.40
CA GLY A 85 2.31 17.13 10.02
C GLY A 85 1.47 16.16 9.22
N GLY A 86 1.85 15.81 8.00
CA GLY A 86 1.17 14.79 7.18
C GLY A 86 -0.35 14.97 7.12
N VAL A 87 -1.06 13.88 6.98
CA VAL A 87 -2.54 13.83 6.88
C VAL A 87 -3.23 14.52 8.07
N TYR A 88 -2.71 14.32 9.30
CA TYR A 88 -3.31 14.92 10.50
C TYR A 88 -3.43 16.44 10.40
N ARG A 89 -2.36 17.11 9.98
CA ARG A 89 -2.36 18.58 9.93
C ARG A 89 -3.26 19.10 8.82
N VAL A 90 -3.25 18.47 7.67
CA VAL A 90 -4.10 18.83 6.55
C VAL A 90 -5.58 18.75 6.94
N VAL A 91 -6.00 17.61 7.51
CA VAL A 91 -7.39 17.40 7.95
C VAL A 91 -7.75 18.38 9.10
N LYS A 92 -6.82 18.64 10.01
CA LYS A 92 -7.07 19.58 11.12
C LYS A 92 -7.32 21.00 10.65
N GLU A 93 -6.55 21.49 9.69
CA GLU A 93 -6.70 22.84 9.16
C GLU A 93 -7.96 22.96 8.25
N ALA A 94 -8.28 21.91 7.50
CA ALA A 94 -9.42 21.89 6.58
C ALA A 94 -10.76 21.59 7.28
N MET A 95 -10.79 20.67 8.23
CA MET A 95 -12.02 20.06 8.75
C MET A 95 -12.12 20.08 10.30
N GLY A 96 -11.09 20.59 10.96
CA GLY A 96 -11.05 20.73 12.41
C GLY A 96 -10.47 19.53 13.17
N SER A 97 -10.23 19.73 14.48
CA SER A 97 -9.49 18.79 15.31
C SER A 97 -10.19 17.46 15.56
N GLY A 98 -11.52 17.43 15.55
CA GLY A 98 -12.31 16.20 15.77
C GLY A 98 -12.08 15.19 14.64
N LEU A 99 -12.30 15.60 13.39
CA LEU A 99 -12.07 14.77 12.21
C LEU A 99 -10.60 14.41 12.02
N ALA A 100 -9.67 15.32 12.36
CA ALA A 100 -8.24 15.02 12.30
C ALA A 100 -7.83 13.89 13.25
N LYS A 101 -8.37 13.87 14.47
CA LYS A 101 -8.12 12.78 15.43
C LYS A 101 -8.69 11.46 14.94
N PHE A 102 -9.92 11.48 14.41
CA PHE A 102 -10.54 10.29 13.81
C PHE A 102 -9.71 9.75 12.65
N SER A 103 -9.33 10.62 11.70
CA SER A 103 -8.52 10.23 10.54
C SER A 103 -7.17 9.63 10.92
N VAL A 104 -6.46 10.22 11.89
CA VAL A 104 -5.17 9.68 12.33
C VAL A 104 -5.32 8.37 13.10
N SER A 105 -6.42 8.20 13.84
CA SER A 105 -6.69 6.92 14.52
C SER A 105 -6.99 5.81 13.53
N ALA A 106 -7.76 6.09 12.48
CA ALA A 106 -8.01 5.14 11.40
C ALA A 106 -6.71 4.78 10.67
N LEU A 107 -5.86 5.77 10.37
CA LEU A 107 -4.57 5.57 9.73
C LEU A 107 -3.62 4.70 10.58
N LEU A 108 -3.57 4.93 11.89
CA LEU A 108 -2.76 4.10 12.80
C LEU A 108 -3.26 2.66 12.84
N PHE A 109 -4.57 2.46 12.78
CA PHE A 109 -5.17 1.15 12.72
C PHE A 109 -4.82 0.43 11.41
N ASP A 110 -4.89 1.15 10.28
CA ASP A 110 -4.47 0.63 8.97
C ASP A 110 -3.01 0.18 9.00
N TYR A 111 -2.09 0.99 9.50
CA TYR A 111 -0.66 0.62 9.58
C TYR A 111 -0.36 -0.61 10.44
N VAL A 112 -1.15 -0.82 11.50
CA VAL A 112 -1.01 -2.03 12.32
C VAL A 112 -1.44 -3.28 11.55
N LEU A 113 -2.42 -3.16 10.67
CA LEU A 113 -3.00 -4.29 9.93
C LEU A 113 -2.29 -4.57 8.60
N THR A 114 -1.85 -3.55 7.86
CA THR A 114 -1.31 -3.69 6.51
C THR A 114 -0.10 -4.63 6.45
N GLY A 115 0.84 -4.51 7.37
CA GLY A 115 2.01 -5.38 7.42
C GLY A 115 1.66 -6.87 7.63
N PRO A 116 0.90 -7.23 8.67
CA PRO A 116 0.45 -8.59 8.88
C PRO A 116 -0.41 -9.15 7.73
N ILE A 117 -1.36 -8.38 7.18
CA ILE A 117 -2.21 -8.82 6.08
C ILE A 117 -1.35 -9.15 4.86
N SER A 118 -0.44 -8.27 4.47
CA SER A 118 0.48 -8.49 3.34
C SER A 118 1.36 -9.71 3.54
N ALA A 119 1.88 -9.90 4.76
CA ALA A 119 2.74 -11.04 5.08
C ALA A 119 1.98 -12.37 5.10
N VAL A 120 0.74 -12.39 5.61
CA VAL A 120 -0.14 -13.59 5.56
C VAL A 120 -0.51 -13.92 4.12
N SER A 121 -0.89 -12.93 3.31
CA SER A 121 -1.21 -13.15 1.89
C SER A 121 -0.01 -13.72 1.12
N ALA A 122 1.19 -13.20 1.36
CA ALA A 122 2.41 -13.77 0.78
C ALA A 122 2.64 -15.22 1.23
N GLY A 123 2.34 -15.54 2.50
CA GLY A 123 2.41 -16.89 3.05
C GLY A 123 1.41 -17.85 2.39
N GLN A 124 0.19 -17.39 2.12
CA GLN A 124 -0.83 -18.18 1.42
C GLN A 124 -0.43 -18.47 -0.02
N TYR A 125 0.10 -17.49 -0.75
CA TYR A 125 0.63 -17.70 -2.11
C TYR A 125 1.79 -18.70 -2.12
N LEU A 126 2.70 -18.60 -1.16
CA LEU A 126 3.82 -19.53 -1.05
C LEU A 126 3.36 -20.94 -0.67
N ALA A 127 2.38 -21.07 0.23
CA ALA A 127 1.77 -22.37 0.58
C ALA A 127 1.13 -23.02 -0.65
N GLY A 128 0.36 -22.27 -1.43
CA GLY A 128 -0.22 -22.74 -2.69
C GLY A 128 0.85 -23.23 -3.66
N PHE A 129 1.87 -22.40 -3.90
CA PHE A 129 2.98 -22.75 -4.78
C PHE A 129 3.71 -24.04 -4.36
N ILE A 130 3.97 -24.19 -3.05
CA ILE A 130 4.62 -25.39 -2.52
C ILE A 130 3.74 -26.64 -2.71
N LYS A 131 2.43 -26.54 -2.52
CA LYS A 131 1.48 -27.63 -2.76
C LYS A 131 1.42 -28.01 -4.24
N ASP A 132 1.34 -27.04 -5.13
CA ASP A 132 1.31 -27.25 -6.58
C ASP A 132 2.61 -27.93 -7.05
N MET A 133 3.75 -27.49 -6.53
CA MET A 133 5.04 -28.13 -6.78
C MET A 133 5.05 -29.58 -6.27
N GLY A 134 4.49 -29.84 -5.09
CA GLY A 134 4.36 -31.18 -4.53
C GLY A 134 3.51 -32.10 -5.43
N VAL A 135 2.40 -31.60 -5.95
CA VAL A 135 1.55 -32.33 -6.91
C VAL A 135 2.32 -32.62 -8.20
N TYR A 136 3.03 -31.64 -8.74
CA TYR A 136 3.85 -31.83 -9.95
C TYR A 136 4.95 -32.88 -9.75
N MET A 137 5.56 -32.92 -8.55
CA MET A 137 6.59 -33.93 -8.20
C MET A 137 6.01 -35.27 -7.76
N HIS A 138 4.70 -35.51 -7.93
CA HIS A 138 3.99 -36.73 -7.44
C HIS A 138 4.15 -36.99 -5.93
N ARG A 139 4.39 -35.95 -5.13
CA ARG A 139 4.49 -35.99 -3.67
C ARG A 139 3.58 -34.93 -3.05
N PRO A 140 2.26 -35.17 -2.98
CA PRO A 140 1.34 -34.19 -2.42
C PRO A 140 1.69 -33.88 -0.96
N LEU A 141 1.88 -32.60 -0.67
CA LEU A 141 2.19 -32.12 0.67
C LEU A 141 0.87 -31.72 1.36
N HIS A 142 0.65 -32.26 2.55
CA HIS A 142 -0.53 -31.96 3.36
C HIS A 142 -0.12 -31.14 4.58
N PHE A 143 -0.39 -29.84 4.55
CA PHE A 143 -0.25 -28.93 5.69
C PHE A 143 -1.32 -27.86 5.63
N SER A 144 -1.60 -27.23 6.77
CA SER A 144 -2.57 -26.13 6.85
C SER A 144 -1.96 -24.84 6.26
N ASP A 145 -2.62 -24.28 5.24
CA ASP A 145 -2.20 -23.02 4.60
C ASP A 145 -2.17 -21.87 5.59
N ASP A 146 -3.18 -21.79 6.45
CA ASP A 146 -3.30 -20.71 7.42
C ASP A 146 -2.21 -20.73 8.49
N HIS A 147 -1.88 -21.93 9.01
CA HIS A 147 -0.79 -22.06 9.98
C HIS A 147 0.58 -21.77 9.36
N PHE A 148 0.82 -22.23 8.15
CA PHE A 148 2.04 -21.92 7.41
C PHE A 148 2.15 -20.42 7.13
N ALA A 149 1.08 -19.81 6.63
CA ALA A 149 1.02 -18.38 6.34
C ALA A 149 1.23 -17.52 7.60
N ALA A 150 0.58 -17.89 8.71
CA ALA A 150 0.77 -17.19 9.99
C ALA A 150 2.20 -17.30 10.51
N GLY A 151 2.80 -18.48 10.45
CA GLY A 151 4.19 -18.70 10.87
C GLY A 151 5.18 -17.89 10.03
N LEU A 152 5.01 -17.92 8.71
CA LEU A 152 5.83 -17.11 7.79
C LEU A 152 5.65 -15.62 8.04
N ALA A 153 4.40 -15.15 8.25
CA ALA A 153 4.12 -13.76 8.53
C ALA A 153 4.83 -13.25 9.78
N VAL A 154 4.84 -14.04 10.86
CA VAL A 154 5.57 -13.68 12.10
C VAL A 154 7.06 -13.51 11.81
N ILE A 155 7.67 -14.44 11.07
CA ILE A 155 9.10 -14.38 10.73
C ILE A 155 9.41 -13.14 9.88
N VAL A 156 8.61 -12.86 8.86
CA VAL A 156 8.78 -11.73 7.94
C VAL A 156 8.63 -10.41 8.68
N VAL A 157 7.57 -10.26 9.48
CA VAL A 157 7.32 -9.05 10.26
C VAL A 157 8.44 -8.80 11.28
N ALA A 158 8.89 -9.85 11.99
CA ALA A 158 9.99 -9.74 12.95
C ALA A 158 11.31 -9.35 12.25
N TYR A 159 11.60 -9.90 11.07
CA TYR A 159 12.78 -9.54 10.28
C TYR A 159 12.75 -8.05 9.86
N PHE A 160 11.63 -7.56 9.32
CA PHE A 160 11.52 -6.17 8.90
C PHE A 160 11.46 -5.21 10.08
N TRP A 161 10.81 -5.59 11.18
CA TRP A 161 10.89 -4.83 12.41
C TRP A 161 12.34 -4.65 12.88
N TRP A 162 13.10 -5.74 12.93
CA TRP A 162 14.53 -5.67 13.28
C TRP A 162 15.33 -4.79 12.32
N LYS A 163 15.08 -4.91 11.00
CA LYS A 163 15.72 -4.06 10.00
C LYS A 163 15.38 -2.58 10.14
N ASN A 164 14.16 -2.25 10.46
CA ASN A 164 13.74 -0.87 10.66
C ASN A 164 14.36 -0.23 11.90
N THR A 165 14.72 -1.02 12.93
CA THR A 165 15.44 -0.49 14.09
C THR A 165 16.88 -0.08 13.77
N GLN A 166 17.46 -0.54 12.65
CA GLN A 166 18.83 -0.18 12.23
C GLN A 166 18.91 1.19 11.55
N GLY A 167 17.78 1.80 11.21
CA GLY A 167 17.69 3.15 10.67
C GLY A 167 17.06 3.24 9.27
N MET A 168 16.55 4.42 8.95
CA MET A 168 15.78 4.67 7.73
C MET A 168 16.60 4.50 6.45
N HIS A 169 17.87 4.83 6.47
CA HIS A 169 18.73 4.71 5.29
C HIS A 169 18.92 3.25 4.84
N GLU A 170 19.11 2.33 5.78
CA GLU A 170 19.24 0.90 5.47
C GLU A 170 17.90 0.29 5.08
N SER A 171 16.82 0.66 5.76
CA SER A 171 15.46 0.23 5.45
C SER A 171 15.06 0.66 4.04
N SER A 172 15.29 1.92 3.65
CA SER A 172 14.99 2.44 2.31
C SER A 172 15.81 1.78 1.20
N GLN A 173 17.06 1.40 1.49
CA GLN A 173 17.88 0.66 0.52
C GLN A 173 17.34 -0.74 0.26
N LYS A 174 16.84 -1.43 1.29
CA LYS A 174 16.20 -2.73 1.14
C LYS A 174 14.87 -2.60 0.37
N ALA A 175 14.06 -1.59 0.68
CA ALA A 175 12.84 -1.30 -0.07
C ALA A 175 13.15 -1.07 -1.56
N LEU A 176 14.22 -0.32 -1.89
CA LEU A 176 14.63 -0.10 -3.28
C LEU A 176 15.04 -1.41 -3.99
N GLN A 177 15.76 -2.30 -3.32
CA GLN A 177 16.13 -3.60 -3.88
C GLN A 177 14.88 -4.45 -4.19
N ILE A 178 13.93 -4.49 -3.25
CA ILE A 178 12.66 -5.20 -3.42
C ILE A 178 11.86 -4.59 -4.58
N MET A 179 11.75 -3.25 -4.63
CA MET A 179 11.06 -2.55 -5.71
C MET A 179 11.62 -2.93 -7.10
N VAL A 180 12.95 -2.96 -7.25
CA VAL A 180 13.56 -3.35 -8.54
C VAL A 180 13.20 -4.78 -8.94
N ILE A 181 13.28 -5.73 -8.00
CA ILE A 181 12.93 -7.14 -8.26
C ILE A 181 11.44 -7.23 -8.64
N THR A 182 10.57 -6.57 -7.89
CA THR A 182 9.13 -6.53 -8.14
C THR A 182 8.80 -5.92 -9.49
N THR A 183 9.46 -4.81 -9.86
CA THR A 183 9.26 -4.16 -11.17
C THR A 183 9.65 -5.10 -12.31
N VAL A 184 10.78 -5.80 -12.20
CA VAL A 184 11.19 -6.80 -13.20
C VAL A 184 10.15 -7.91 -13.32
N MET A 185 9.63 -8.41 -12.20
CA MET A 185 8.58 -9.43 -12.19
C MET A 185 7.30 -8.92 -12.87
N VAL A 186 6.85 -7.70 -12.57
CA VAL A 186 5.66 -7.09 -13.19
C VAL A 186 5.84 -6.93 -14.69
N VAL A 187 7.01 -6.48 -15.16
CA VAL A 187 7.32 -6.37 -16.60
C VAL A 187 7.22 -7.72 -17.27
N ILE A 188 7.79 -8.77 -16.68
CA ILE A 188 7.69 -10.15 -17.21
C ILE A 188 6.22 -10.59 -17.29
N LEU A 189 5.42 -10.33 -16.27
CA LEU A 189 3.99 -10.66 -16.25
C LEU A 189 3.21 -9.90 -17.33
N ILE A 190 3.47 -8.60 -17.52
CA ILE A 190 2.83 -7.80 -18.56
C ILE A 190 3.16 -8.36 -19.95
N ILE A 191 4.44 -8.67 -20.20
CA ILE A 191 4.86 -9.27 -21.48
C ILE A 191 4.16 -10.61 -21.70
N TRP A 192 4.14 -11.47 -20.67
CA TRP A 192 3.47 -12.77 -20.73
C TRP A 192 1.98 -12.63 -21.02
N CYS A 193 1.28 -11.79 -20.26
CA CYS A 193 -0.14 -11.52 -20.46
C CYS A 193 -0.41 -10.97 -21.87
N THR A 194 0.39 -10.03 -22.34
CA THR A 194 0.26 -9.46 -23.69
C THR A 194 0.40 -10.53 -24.77
N ILE A 195 1.41 -11.40 -24.66
CA ILE A 195 1.60 -12.52 -25.59
C ILE A 195 0.41 -13.47 -25.57
N THR A 196 -0.12 -13.77 -24.38
CA THR A 196 -1.29 -14.66 -24.21
C THR A 196 -2.53 -14.06 -24.85
N VAL A 197 -2.80 -12.76 -24.60
CA VAL A 197 -3.92 -12.02 -25.19
C VAL A 197 -3.85 -11.98 -26.70
N LEU A 198 -2.65 -11.83 -27.28
CA LEU A 198 -2.47 -11.80 -28.73
C LEU A 198 -2.62 -13.19 -29.38
N ARG A 199 -2.46 -14.27 -28.62
CA ARG A 199 -2.52 -15.66 -29.15
C ARG A 199 -3.86 -16.36 -28.95
N ALA A 200 -4.67 -15.90 -28.03
CA ALA A 200 -5.95 -16.52 -27.67
C ALA A 200 -7.11 -15.51 -27.77
N PRO A 201 -8.33 -15.95 -28.15
CA PRO A 201 -9.50 -15.08 -28.09
C PRO A 201 -9.78 -14.74 -26.62
N VAL A 202 -9.64 -13.45 -26.29
CA VAL A 202 -9.86 -12.96 -24.93
C VAL A 202 -11.28 -12.43 -24.82
N GLN A 203 -12.00 -12.88 -23.81
CA GLN A 203 -13.26 -12.28 -23.41
C GLN A 203 -13.00 -11.16 -22.41
N LEU A 204 -13.50 -9.98 -22.70
CA LEU A 204 -13.44 -8.85 -21.75
C LEU A 204 -14.27 -9.19 -20.49
N PRO A 205 -13.85 -8.69 -19.31
CA PRO A 205 -14.63 -8.81 -18.10
C PRO A 205 -16.04 -8.26 -18.32
N PRO A 206 -17.07 -8.89 -17.74
CA PRO A 206 -18.45 -8.44 -17.91
C PRO A 206 -18.65 -7.03 -17.35
N SER A 207 -19.40 -6.20 -18.06
CA SER A 207 -19.66 -4.82 -17.64
C SER A 207 -20.45 -4.78 -16.33
N PRO A 208 -20.03 -4.03 -15.32
CA PRO A 208 -20.73 -3.93 -14.05
C PRO A 208 -22.08 -3.17 -14.15
N LEU A 209 -22.34 -2.50 -15.28
CA LEU A 209 -23.56 -1.72 -15.50
C LEU A 209 -24.77 -2.58 -15.87
N HIS A 210 -24.58 -3.85 -16.21
CA HIS A 210 -25.67 -4.76 -16.50
C HIS A 210 -26.25 -5.34 -15.20
N ALA A 211 -27.56 -5.26 -15.05
CA ALA A 211 -28.24 -5.80 -13.87
C ALA A 211 -27.99 -7.30 -13.71
N GLY A 212 -27.67 -7.74 -12.49
CA GLY A 212 -27.42 -9.14 -12.16
C GLY A 212 -26.05 -9.70 -12.50
N VAL A 213 -25.14 -8.88 -13.06
CA VAL A 213 -23.77 -9.31 -13.37
C VAL A 213 -22.86 -9.35 -12.13
N ILE A 214 -23.16 -8.54 -11.13
CA ILE A 214 -22.42 -8.52 -9.88
C ILE A 214 -23.07 -9.51 -8.91
N PRO A 215 -22.46 -10.68 -8.67
CA PRO A 215 -22.97 -11.64 -7.69
C PRO A 215 -22.54 -11.17 -6.29
N LEU A 216 -23.29 -10.23 -5.70
CA LEU A 216 -23.02 -9.84 -4.33
C LEU A 216 -23.34 -11.00 -3.38
N ASN A 217 -22.32 -11.55 -2.78
CA ASN A 217 -22.47 -12.54 -1.72
C ASN A 217 -23.13 -11.89 -0.49
N LYS A 218 -23.81 -12.70 0.32
CA LYS A 218 -24.45 -12.24 1.57
C LYS A 218 -23.46 -11.54 2.51
N GLU A 219 -22.22 -11.98 2.53
CA GLU A 219 -21.13 -11.40 3.31
C GLU A 219 -20.73 -10.00 2.79
N SER A 220 -20.75 -9.80 1.48
CA SER A 220 -20.36 -8.54 0.84
C SER A 220 -21.35 -7.42 1.07
N LEU A 221 -22.63 -7.75 1.19
CA LEU A 221 -23.69 -6.80 1.51
C LEU A 221 -23.73 -6.45 3.00
N GLY A 222 -23.14 -7.28 3.87
CA GLY A 222 -23.14 -7.05 5.31
C GLY A 222 -24.54 -6.76 5.86
N TRP A 223 -24.70 -5.59 6.51
CA TRP A 223 -25.99 -5.15 7.06
C TRP A 223 -27.04 -4.78 6.01
N LEU A 224 -26.64 -4.57 4.74
CA LEU A 224 -27.59 -4.32 3.63
C LEU A 224 -28.26 -5.61 3.13
N ASN A 225 -27.73 -6.77 3.53
CA ASN A 225 -28.33 -8.06 3.14
C ASN A 225 -29.75 -8.19 3.68
N GLY A 226 -30.68 -8.57 2.79
CA GLY A 226 -32.10 -8.70 3.13
C GLY A 226 -32.89 -7.38 3.18
N THR A 227 -32.22 -6.24 2.93
CA THR A 227 -32.90 -4.95 2.76
C THR A 227 -33.17 -4.67 1.29
N TRP A 228 -34.17 -3.82 1.00
CA TRP A 228 -34.47 -3.40 -0.37
C TRP A 228 -33.29 -2.61 -1.02
N PHE A 229 -32.40 -2.01 -0.22
CA PHE A 229 -31.21 -1.32 -0.68
C PHE A 229 -30.23 -2.24 -1.44
N GLY A 230 -30.17 -3.53 -1.09
CA GLY A 230 -29.35 -4.52 -1.78
C GLY A 230 -29.79 -4.83 -3.23
N HIS A 231 -30.95 -4.31 -3.66
CA HIS A 231 -31.44 -4.45 -5.03
C HIS A 231 -31.22 -3.19 -5.89
N ILE A 232 -30.69 -2.11 -5.30
CA ILE A 232 -30.47 -0.85 -6.01
C ILE A 232 -29.08 -0.90 -6.67
N THR A 233 -29.05 -0.87 -8.00
CA THR A 233 -27.81 -0.99 -8.81
C THR A 233 -26.72 0.02 -8.38
N TRP A 234 -27.09 1.25 -8.09
CA TRP A 234 -26.12 2.27 -7.66
C TRP A 234 -25.47 1.93 -6.31
N ILE A 235 -26.22 1.40 -5.36
CA ILE A 235 -25.67 0.97 -4.06
C ILE A 235 -24.72 -0.21 -4.26
N ILE A 236 -25.07 -1.15 -5.11
CA ILE A 236 -24.23 -2.28 -5.50
C ILE A 236 -22.90 -1.79 -6.10
N LEU A 237 -22.96 -0.80 -7.00
CA LEU A 237 -21.77 -0.20 -7.60
C LEU A 237 -20.88 0.50 -6.54
N PHE A 238 -21.50 1.23 -5.61
CA PHE A 238 -20.76 1.86 -4.51
C PHE A 238 -20.11 0.84 -3.57
N VAL A 239 -20.80 -0.25 -3.25
CA VAL A 239 -20.24 -1.34 -2.44
C VAL A 239 -19.05 -1.99 -3.18
N GLY A 240 -19.20 -2.29 -4.46
CA GLY A 240 -18.13 -2.82 -5.30
C GLY A 240 -16.91 -1.90 -5.38
N PHE A 241 -17.17 -0.59 -5.56
CA PHE A 241 -16.10 0.42 -5.54
C PHE A 241 -15.41 0.46 -4.18
N GLY A 242 -16.18 0.46 -3.07
CA GLY A 242 -15.64 0.46 -1.72
C GLY A 242 -14.72 -0.71 -1.43
N HIS A 243 -15.08 -1.93 -1.84
CA HIS A 243 -14.21 -3.11 -1.72
C HIS A 243 -12.93 -3.00 -2.57
N SER A 244 -12.99 -2.28 -3.68
CA SER A 244 -11.84 -2.10 -4.58
C SER A 244 -10.90 -0.98 -4.14
N VAL A 245 -11.34 -0.05 -3.25
CA VAL A 245 -10.52 1.05 -2.72
C VAL A 245 -9.27 0.52 -2.00
N LEU A 246 -9.31 -0.71 -1.50
CA LEU A 246 -8.13 -1.36 -0.91
C LEU A 246 -6.92 -1.37 -1.87
N ALA A 247 -7.15 -1.38 -3.18
CA ALA A 247 -6.07 -1.36 -4.17
C ALA A 247 -5.20 -0.09 -4.14
N MET A 248 -5.69 1.02 -3.57
CA MET A 248 -4.94 2.27 -3.41
C MET A 248 -4.44 2.51 -1.98
N SER A 249 -4.56 1.53 -1.08
CA SER A 249 -4.00 1.61 0.27
C SER A 249 -2.49 1.82 0.21
N GLY A 250 -1.98 2.75 1.00
CA GLY A 250 -0.56 3.13 1.03
C GLY A 250 -0.22 4.43 0.30
N GLU A 251 -1.16 5.05 -0.44
CA GLU A 251 -0.89 6.35 -1.11
C GLU A 251 -0.60 7.48 -0.13
N GLU A 252 -1.15 7.44 1.07
CA GLU A 252 -0.91 8.43 2.12
C GLU A 252 0.55 8.45 2.58
N THR A 253 1.29 7.37 2.38
CA THR A 253 2.73 7.28 2.62
C THR A 253 3.51 8.30 1.78
N LEU A 254 2.97 8.72 0.63
CA LEU A 254 3.53 9.80 -0.18
C LEU A 254 3.61 11.13 0.59
N ALA A 255 2.57 11.49 1.33
CA ALA A 255 2.58 12.70 2.15
C ALA A 255 3.55 12.60 3.34
N GLN A 256 3.75 11.40 3.87
CA GLN A 256 4.63 11.18 5.00
C GLN A 256 6.10 11.19 4.60
N VAL A 257 6.45 10.56 3.48
CA VAL A 257 7.82 10.49 2.98
C VAL A 257 8.36 11.86 2.56
N ASN A 258 7.51 12.85 2.27
CA ASN A 258 7.91 14.22 1.94
C ASN A 258 8.87 14.83 2.96
N ARG A 259 8.73 14.47 4.22
CA ARG A 259 9.62 14.95 5.28
C ARG A 259 11.06 14.48 5.07
N GLU A 260 11.24 13.29 4.56
CA GLU A 260 12.51 12.58 4.44
C GLU A 260 13.19 12.78 3.08
N ILE A 261 12.48 13.33 2.08
CA ILE A 261 13.00 13.54 0.72
C ILE A 261 14.05 14.66 0.70
N GLU A 262 15.13 14.47 -0.06
CA GLU A 262 16.17 15.47 -0.34
C GLU A 262 15.62 16.68 -1.11
N HIS A 263 16.30 17.81 -0.99
CA HIS A 263 15.96 19.03 -1.72
C HIS A 263 16.30 18.95 -3.23
N PRO A 264 15.50 19.54 -4.10
CA PRO A 264 14.27 20.30 -3.89
C PRO A 264 13.06 19.39 -3.63
N LYS A 265 12.50 19.48 -2.42
CA LYS A 265 11.50 18.53 -1.91
C LYS A 265 10.29 18.34 -2.82
N LEU A 266 9.63 19.43 -3.20
CA LEU A 266 8.41 19.35 -4.02
C LEU A 266 8.68 18.69 -5.37
N LYS A 267 9.74 19.08 -6.07
CA LYS A 267 10.11 18.49 -7.36
C LYS A 267 10.44 16.99 -7.25
N ASN A 268 11.09 16.59 -6.16
CA ASN A 268 11.41 15.19 -5.91
C ASN A 268 10.17 14.41 -5.47
N LEU A 269 9.23 15.03 -4.75
CA LEU A 269 7.93 14.44 -4.42
C LEU A 269 7.06 14.22 -5.66
N GLU A 270 7.04 15.18 -6.59
CA GLU A 270 6.36 15.03 -7.90
C GLU A 270 6.93 13.86 -8.71
N LYS A 271 8.28 13.73 -8.74
CA LYS A 271 8.93 12.57 -9.38
C LYS A 271 8.56 11.25 -8.68
N THR A 272 8.56 11.24 -7.35
CA THR A 272 8.11 10.09 -6.55
C THR A 272 6.67 9.73 -6.93
N GLY A 273 5.77 10.70 -6.96
CA GLY A 273 4.39 10.49 -7.37
C GLY A 273 4.23 9.98 -8.80
N LEU A 274 5.09 10.40 -9.73
CA LEU A 274 5.08 9.86 -11.10
C LEU A 274 5.53 8.39 -11.13
N VAL A 275 6.61 8.05 -10.43
CA VAL A 275 7.11 6.66 -10.36
C VAL A 275 6.08 5.71 -9.76
N ILE A 276 5.30 6.18 -8.78
CA ILE A 276 4.27 5.37 -8.14
C ILE A 276 3.08 5.13 -9.08
N PHE A 277 2.79 6.09 -9.96
CA PHE A 277 1.66 5.99 -10.87
C PHE A 277 1.91 5.05 -12.06
N VAL A 278 3.14 4.97 -12.54
CA VAL A 278 3.54 4.14 -13.69
C VAL A 278 3.79 2.71 -13.27
#